data_d17eb3475da3690e5a337511eeb4a19c
#
_entry.id   d17eb3475da3690e5a337511eeb4a19c
#
_cell.length_a   1.000
_cell.length_b   1.000
_cell.length_c   1.000
_cell.angle_alpha   90.00
_cell.angle_beta   90.00
_cell.angle_gamma   90.00
#
_symmetry.space_group_name_H-M   'P 1'
#
loop_
_entity.id
_entity.type
_entity.pdbx_description
1 polymer ?
#
loop_
_entity_poly.entity_id
_entity_poly.type
_entity_poly.pdbx_seq_one_letter_code
_entity_poly.pdbx_strand_id
1 'polypeptide(L)'
;MRKLLLPLGLAAALLSPAPLWAQTTLTLELALDQAISRSPAIAAAAKEVEAAGGAARQAGVWRNPELSTTVEDTRRESRTTTVTVDVPLELGGKRAARVTAAERAVSVASAELSNVRAEVRSSIVNAFFGVLVAQERMKLAESSTNIAARAADAVAKRVATGKVSPVEETRARVDFANAQLELAEAKYALQTTRFMLATLLGESAPTFELVQGDPRLLPARPPFSELASQIESSPTLLIGRMEAERRAALVGIEKSKAVPDVTLSLGGKRDASMGRNQAVVGFSIPLPFFDRNQGSILEASRRAEKAKDELQAARLRLLGELQDASNRLALATTSLQTLQGTVLPAAQEAYEAASKGFDAGKFGFLEVIDAQRTLLQARSRYLSTLATAYQAAAAIDRITGR
;
A
#
# COMPACT_ATOMS: atom_id res chain seq x y z
N MET A 1 -74.98 -0.24 39.45
CA MET A 1 -74.63 -1.32 38.53
C MET A 1 -73.62 -0.80 37.52
N ARG A 2 -72.33 -0.98 37.76
CA ARG A 2 -71.25 -0.56 36.85
C ARG A 2 -70.57 -1.83 36.33
N LYS A 3 -70.69 -2.11 35.05
CA LYS A 3 -70.04 -3.23 34.36
C LYS A 3 -68.58 -2.81 34.04
N LEU A 4 -67.59 -3.56 34.61
CA LEU A 4 -66.19 -3.53 34.22
C LEU A 4 -66.03 -4.34 32.92
N LEU A 5 -65.53 -3.69 31.88
CA LEU A 5 -64.99 -4.32 30.67
C LEU A 5 -63.48 -4.33 30.79
N LEU A 6 -62.86 -5.51 30.87
CA LEU A 6 -61.44 -5.74 30.69
C LEU A 6 -61.09 -5.75 29.18
N PRO A 7 -60.03 -5.10 28.72
CA PRO A 7 -59.55 -5.32 27.38
C PRO A 7 -58.51 -6.46 27.38
N LEU A 8 -58.79 -7.47 26.57
CA LEU A 8 -57.82 -8.53 26.20
C LEU A 8 -56.66 -7.91 25.40
N GLY A 9 -55.47 -7.80 25.99
CA GLY A 9 -54.26 -7.39 25.31
C GLY A 9 -53.68 -8.56 24.48
N LEU A 10 -53.73 -8.40 23.15
CA LEU A 10 -53.14 -9.29 22.18
C LEU A 10 -51.61 -9.02 22.15
N ALA A 11 -50.81 -9.89 22.80
CA ALA A 11 -49.33 -9.84 22.71
C ALA A 11 -48.92 -10.39 21.34
N ALA A 12 -48.68 -9.53 20.38
CA ALA A 12 -48.03 -9.83 19.13
C ALA A 12 -46.50 -10.03 19.42
N ALA A 13 -46.07 -11.28 19.53
CA ALA A 13 -44.64 -11.63 19.58
C ALA A 13 -44.03 -11.26 18.22
N LEU A 14 -43.27 -10.18 18.19
CA LEU A 14 -42.39 -9.83 17.08
C LEU A 14 -41.27 -10.88 17.03
N LEU A 15 -41.45 -11.90 16.18
CA LEU A 15 -40.36 -12.73 15.69
C LEU A 15 -39.46 -11.83 14.84
N SER A 16 -38.45 -11.23 15.46
CA SER A 16 -37.34 -10.63 14.72
C SER A 16 -36.62 -11.78 14.00
N PRO A 17 -36.50 -11.73 12.65
CA PRO A 17 -35.66 -12.71 11.97
C PRO A 17 -34.24 -12.50 12.49
N ALA A 18 -33.69 -13.51 13.16
CA ALA A 18 -32.27 -13.56 13.45
C ALA A 18 -31.53 -13.39 12.11
N PRO A 19 -30.55 -12.48 12.01
CA PRO A 19 -29.77 -12.38 10.79
C PRO A 19 -29.12 -13.75 10.57
N LEU A 20 -29.52 -14.46 9.52
CA LEU A 20 -28.73 -15.54 8.97
C LEU A 20 -27.39 -14.89 8.62
N TRP A 21 -26.38 -15.18 9.40
CA TRP A 21 -24.99 -14.90 9.07
C TRP A 21 -24.66 -15.81 7.89
N ALA A 22 -25.01 -15.36 6.69
CA ALA A 22 -24.49 -15.96 5.47
C ALA A 22 -22.98 -15.90 5.61
N GLN A 23 -22.30 -17.05 5.58
CA GLN A 23 -20.85 -17.13 5.52
C GLN A 23 -20.42 -16.28 4.32
N THR A 24 -19.98 -15.06 4.58
CA THR A 24 -19.63 -14.11 3.52
C THR A 24 -18.29 -14.54 2.97
N THR A 25 -18.34 -15.16 1.78
CA THR A 25 -17.14 -15.48 1.03
C THR A 25 -16.67 -14.22 0.31
N LEU A 26 -15.40 -13.86 0.51
CA LEU A 26 -14.77 -12.71 -0.13
C LEU A 26 -14.06 -13.14 -1.41
N THR A 27 -14.39 -12.52 -2.55
CA THR A 27 -13.65 -12.69 -3.80
C THR A 27 -12.56 -11.63 -3.93
N LEU A 28 -11.55 -11.89 -4.79
CA LEU A 28 -10.47 -10.92 -5.02
C LEU A 28 -10.99 -9.59 -5.58
N GLU A 29 -11.94 -9.65 -6.51
CA GLU A 29 -12.53 -8.45 -7.11
C GLU A 29 -13.23 -7.59 -6.05
N LEU A 30 -14.07 -8.21 -5.22
CA LEU A 30 -14.76 -7.51 -4.14
C LEU A 30 -13.76 -6.93 -3.11
N ALA A 31 -12.69 -7.66 -2.79
CA ALA A 31 -11.64 -7.18 -1.90
C ALA A 31 -10.93 -5.94 -2.47
N LEU A 32 -10.62 -5.94 -3.77
CA LEU A 32 -10.00 -4.80 -4.44
C LEU A 32 -10.93 -3.59 -4.47
N ASP A 33 -12.20 -3.76 -4.80
CA ASP A 33 -13.18 -2.66 -4.83
C ASP A 33 -13.40 -2.05 -3.45
N GLN A 34 -13.52 -2.87 -2.42
CA GLN A 34 -13.64 -2.40 -1.03
C GLN A 34 -12.39 -1.65 -0.57
N ALA A 35 -11.20 -2.20 -0.85
CA ALA A 35 -9.95 -1.55 -0.47
C ALA A 35 -9.76 -0.20 -1.17
N ILE A 36 -10.00 -0.12 -2.48
CA ILE A 36 -9.87 1.14 -3.23
C ILE A 36 -10.85 2.19 -2.72
N SER A 37 -12.08 1.80 -2.39
CA SER A 37 -13.11 2.74 -1.93
C SER A 37 -12.96 3.18 -0.46
N ARG A 38 -12.36 2.35 0.40
CA ARG A 38 -12.29 2.59 1.85
C ARG A 38 -10.88 2.86 2.37
N SER A 39 -9.83 2.75 1.53
CA SER A 39 -8.44 2.92 1.99
C SER A 39 -8.16 4.33 2.50
N PRO A 40 -7.79 4.49 3.78
CA PRO A 40 -7.37 5.78 4.32
C PRO A 40 -6.11 6.33 3.62
N ALA A 41 -5.21 5.44 3.16
CA ALA A 41 -4.00 5.83 2.44
C ALA A 41 -4.32 6.49 1.10
N ILE A 42 -5.28 5.93 0.33
CA ILE A 42 -5.73 6.54 -0.93
C ILE A 42 -6.45 7.86 -0.66
N ALA A 43 -7.30 7.92 0.38
CA ALA A 43 -8.00 9.13 0.76
C ALA A 43 -7.02 10.25 1.17
N ALA A 44 -5.99 9.92 1.95
CA ALA A 44 -4.93 10.86 2.35
C ALA A 44 -4.16 11.39 1.13
N ALA A 45 -3.72 10.51 0.21
CA ALA A 45 -3.04 10.91 -1.00
C ALA A 45 -3.92 11.77 -1.94
N ALA A 46 -5.24 11.51 -1.99
CA ALA A 46 -6.17 12.35 -2.73
C ALA A 46 -6.27 13.76 -2.13
N LYS A 47 -6.27 13.88 -0.79
CA LYS A 47 -6.24 15.18 -0.11
C LYS A 47 -4.95 15.95 -0.35
N GLU A 48 -3.83 15.27 -0.50
CA GLU A 48 -2.56 15.91 -0.87
C GLU A 48 -2.63 16.53 -2.27
N VAL A 49 -3.27 15.86 -3.25
CA VAL A 49 -3.53 16.45 -4.57
C VAL A 49 -4.38 17.72 -4.46
N GLU A 50 -5.46 17.69 -3.65
CA GLU A 50 -6.30 18.87 -3.40
C GLU A 50 -5.51 20.01 -2.73
N ALA A 51 -4.65 19.68 -1.75
CA ALA A 51 -3.79 20.65 -1.05
C ALA A 51 -2.78 21.29 -2.01
N ALA A 52 -2.10 20.48 -2.83
CA ALA A 52 -1.20 20.99 -3.89
C ALA A 52 -1.95 21.89 -4.88
N GLY A 53 -3.20 21.54 -5.24
CA GLY A 53 -4.07 22.37 -6.06
C GLY A 53 -4.41 23.71 -5.41
N GLY A 54 -4.59 23.74 -4.08
CA GLY A 54 -4.73 24.95 -3.28
C GLY A 54 -3.49 25.84 -3.36
N ALA A 55 -2.30 25.24 -3.20
CA ALA A 55 -1.02 25.93 -3.31
C ALA A 55 -0.78 26.49 -4.72
N ALA A 56 -1.20 25.76 -5.76
CA ALA A 56 -1.11 26.24 -7.14
C ALA A 56 -1.99 27.47 -7.41
N ARG A 57 -3.20 27.49 -6.86
CA ARG A 57 -4.07 28.68 -6.91
C ARG A 57 -3.41 29.86 -6.19
N GLN A 58 -2.86 29.65 -4.99
CA GLN A 58 -2.19 30.68 -4.21
C GLN A 58 -0.95 31.23 -4.93
N ALA A 59 -0.19 30.38 -5.64
CA ALA A 59 0.97 30.80 -6.42
C ALA A 59 0.60 31.80 -7.54
N GLY A 60 -0.63 31.75 -8.04
CA GLY A 60 -1.17 32.65 -9.06
C GLY A 60 -1.68 34.00 -8.54
N VAL A 61 -1.79 34.20 -7.24
CA VAL A 61 -2.31 35.44 -6.65
C VAL A 61 -1.27 36.54 -6.72
N TRP A 62 -1.72 37.76 -7.04
CA TRP A 62 -0.91 38.96 -6.98
C TRP A 62 -0.59 39.31 -5.52
N ARG A 63 0.55 39.96 -5.29
CA ARG A 63 0.87 40.50 -3.97
C ARG A 63 -0.09 41.63 -3.61
N ASN A 64 -0.50 41.68 -2.34
CA ASN A 64 -1.37 42.72 -1.86
C ASN A 64 -0.64 44.09 -1.84
N PRO A 65 -1.35 45.18 -2.11
CA PRO A 65 -0.86 46.51 -1.80
C PRO A 65 -0.67 46.66 -0.27
N GLU A 66 0.31 47.46 0.11
CA GLU A 66 0.59 47.81 1.50
C GLU A 66 0.17 49.24 1.78
N LEU A 67 -0.52 49.51 2.87
CA LEU A 67 -0.83 50.86 3.35
C LEU A 67 0.25 51.28 4.35
N SER A 68 0.99 52.32 3.99
CA SER A 68 2.04 52.87 4.84
C SER A 68 1.65 54.26 5.36
N THR A 69 1.96 54.51 6.65
CA THR A 69 1.73 55.81 7.26
C THR A 69 3.00 56.23 7.98
N THR A 70 3.56 57.36 7.60
CA THR A 70 4.75 57.93 8.21
C THR A 70 4.40 59.29 8.81
N VAL A 71 4.75 59.48 10.10
CA VAL A 71 4.63 60.77 10.79
C VAL A 71 6.01 61.26 11.11
N GLU A 72 6.37 62.40 10.55
CA GLU A 72 7.64 63.08 10.79
C GLU A 72 7.37 64.32 11.68
N ASP A 73 8.15 64.51 12.69
CA ASP A 73 8.01 65.50 13.80
C ASP A 73 6.70 65.30 14.61
N THR A 74 6.83 65.32 15.93
CA THR A 74 5.74 65.17 16.89
C THR A 74 5.10 66.50 17.28
N ARG A 75 5.76 67.64 17.01
CA ARG A 75 5.26 68.97 17.30
C ARG A 75 4.14 69.33 16.34
N ARG A 76 3.03 69.86 16.86
CA ARG A 76 1.83 70.15 16.07
C ARG A 76 2.09 71.14 14.92
N GLU A 77 3.01 72.07 15.08
CA GLU A 77 3.30 73.15 14.12
C GLU A 77 4.14 72.71 12.92
N SER A 78 4.99 71.68 13.11
CA SER A 78 5.91 71.17 12.07
C SER A 78 5.59 69.73 11.64
N ARG A 79 4.54 69.11 12.18
CA ARG A 79 4.19 67.74 11.89
C ARG A 79 3.83 67.52 10.43
N THR A 80 4.50 66.56 9.84
CA THR A 80 4.18 66.04 8.53
C THR A 80 3.61 64.63 8.65
N THR A 81 2.46 64.40 8.03
CA THR A 81 1.86 63.06 7.93
C THR A 81 1.77 62.66 6.47
N THR A 82 2.40 61.54 6.14
CA THR A 82 2.37 60.96 4.80
C THR A 82 1.62 59.62 4.88
N VAL A 83 0.64 59.42 4.00
CA VAL A 83 -0.08 58.18 3.82
C VAL A 83 0.11 57.74 2.38
N THR A 84 0.64 56.52 2.18
CA THR A 84 0.85 55.92 0.84
C THR A 84 0.24 54.54 0.74
N VAL A 85 -0.16 54.20 -0.46
CA VAL A 85 -0.47 52.84 -0.89
C VAL A 85 0.68 52.38 -1.78
N ASP A 86 1.36 51.33 -1.34
CA ASP A 86 2.56 50.79 -1.99
C ASP A 86 2.18 49.51 -2.74
N VAL A 87 2.29 49.50 -4.05
CA VAL A 87 1.92 48.37 -4.93
C VAL A 87 3.20 47.71 -5.44
N PRO A 88 3.52 46.49 -4.95
CA PRO A 88 4.67 45.74 -5.46
C PRO A 88 4.36 45.17 -6.84
N LEU A 89 5.14 45.53 -7.84
CA LEU A 89 5.08 45.01 -9.21
C LEU A 89 6.14 43.94 -9.39
N GLU A 90 5.70 42.68 -9.46
CA GLU A 90 6.61 41.55 -9.68
C GLU A 90 7.14 41.54 -11.11
N LEU A 91 8.45 41.69 -11.25
CA LEU A 91 9.16 41.63 -12.53
C LEU A 91 9.88 40.27 -12.68
N GLY A 92 10.52 40.07 -13.85
CA GLY A 92 11.31 38.85 -14.12
C GLY A 92 10.49 37.56 -14.22
N GLY A 93 9.17 37.64 -14.36
CA GLY A 93 8.31 36.48 -14.52
C GLY A 93 8.10 35.65 -13.22
N LYS A 94 8.35 36.24 -12.04
CA LYS A 94 8.26 35.56 -10.73
C LYS A 94 6.93 34.84 -10.51
N ARG A 95 5.82 35.49 -10.82
CA ARG A 95 4.50 34.90 -10.72
C ARG A 95 4.35 33.67 -11.62
N ALA A 96 4.76 33.79 -12.90
CA ALA A 96 4.72 32.68 -13.85
C ALA A 96 5.59 31.49 -13.37
N ALA A 97 6.81 31.78 -12.88
CA ALA A 97 7.70 30.74 -12.33
C ALA A 97 7.10 30.04 -11.11
N ARG A 98 6.45 30.80 -10.19
CA ARG A 98 5.75 30.20 -9.04
C ARG A 98 4.59 29.30 -9.47
N VAL A 99 3.76 29.77 -10.41
CA VAL A 99 2.63 28.98 -10.94
C VAL A 99 3.14 27.68 -11.58
N THR A 100 4.14 27.78 -12.47
CA THR A 100 4.72 26.60 -13.11
C THR A 100 5.26 25.60 -12.09
N ALA A 101 6.00 26.04 -11.08
CA ALA A 101 6.54 25.16 -10.05
C ALA A 101 5.43 24.50 -9.21
N ALA A 102 4.37 25.25 -8.88
CA ALA A 102 3.23 24.73 -8.14
C ALA A 102 2.40 23.74 -8.98
N GLU A 103 2.21 23.97 -10.28
CA GLU A 103 1.57 23.01 -11.20
C GLU A 103 2.37 21.70 -11.29
N ARG A 104 3.72 21.78 -11.32
CA ARG A 104 4.56 20.57 -11.24
C ARG A 104 4.44 19.85 -9.90
N ALA A 105 4.23 20.57 -8.79
CA ALA A 105 3.96 19.95 -7.50
C ALA A 105 2.61 19.19 -7.51
N VAL A 106 1.56 19.71 -8.16
CA VAL A 106 0.30 18.98 -8.38
C VAL A 106 0.53 17.70 -9.19
N SER A 107 1.39 17.77 -10.22
CA SER A 107 1.73 16.59 -11.03
C SER A 107 2.45 15.52 -10.20
N VAL A 108 3.37 15.91 -9.30
CA VAL A 108 4.03 14.99 -8.36
C VAL A 108 2.99 14.33 -7.43
N ALA A 109 2.14 15.12 -6.77
CA ALA A 109 1.11 14.59 -5.88
C ALA A 109 0.13 13.63 -6.60
N SER A 110 -0.19 13.91 -7.86
CA SER A 110 -1.04 13.03 -8.68
C SER A 110 -0.34 11.71 -9.03
N ALA A 111 0.98 11.75 -9.29
CA ALA A 111 1.78 10.55 -9.52
C ALA A 111 1.91 9.71 -8.23
N GLU A 112 2.09 10.36 -7.08
CA GLU A 112 2.11 9.71 -5.76
C GLU A 112 0.76 9.02 -5.45
N LEU A 113 -0.37 9.67 -5.74
CA LEU A 113 -1.69 9.03 -5.60
C LEU A 113 -1.80 7.77 -6.46
N SER A 114 -1.28 7.81 -7.69
CA SER A 114 -1.27 6.64 -8.58
C SER A 114 -0.41 5.51 -8.02
N ASN A 115 0.76 5.83 -7.44
CA ASN A 115 1.64 4.87 -6.78
C ASN A 115 0.98 4.24 -5.54
N VAL A 116 0.35 5.05 -4.68
CA VAL A 116 -0.38 4.56 -3.50
C VAL A 116 -1.49 3.59 -3.91
N ARG A 117 -2.22 3.87 -4.99
CA ARG A 117 -3.23 2.94 -5.52
C ARG A 117 -2.62 1.61 -5.96
N ALA A 118 -1.49 1.64 -6.65
CA ALA A 118 -0.78 0.43 -7.08
C ALA A 118 -0.25 -0.38 -5.87
N GLU A 119 0.27 0.29 -4.85
CA GLU A 119 0.74 -0.34 -3.61
C GLU A 119 -0.41 -0.99 -2.82
N VAL A 120 -1.54 -0.30 -2.66
CA VAL A 120 -2.73 -0.84 -1.99
C VAL A 120 -3.24 -2.06 -2.76
N ARG A 121 -3.36 -1.98 -4.10
CA ARG A 121 -3.77 -3.12 -4.94
C ARG A 121 -2.85 -4.32 -4.73
N SER A 122 -1.54 -4.13 -4.82
CA SER A 122 -0.55 -5.20 -4.62
C SER A 122 -0.63 -5.81 -3.21
N SER A 123 -0.80 -4.97 -2.19
CA SER A 123 -0.93 -5.42 -0.79
C SER A 123 -2.19 -6.28 -0.59
N ILE A 124 -3.33 -5.88 -1.18
CA ILE A 124 -4.58 -6.66 -1.14
C ILE A 124 -4.41 -8.00 -1.84
N VAL A 125 -3.83 -8.03 -3.04
CA VAL A 125 -3.58 -9.27 -3.78
C VAL A 125 -2.72 -10.22 -2.94
N ASN A 126 -1.62 -9.72 -2.37
CA ASN A 126 -0.75 -10.53 -1.51
C ASN A 126 -1.47 -11.06 -0.26
N ALA A 127 -2.22 -10.20 0.43
CA ALA A 127 -2.96 -10.61 1.62
C ALA A 127 -4.07 -11.60 1.31
N PHE A 128 -4.81 -11.40 0.21
CA PHE A 128 -5.87 -12.30 -0.25
C PHE A 128 -5.34 -13.71 -0.53
N PHE A 129 -4.28 -13.82 -1.31
CA PHE A 129 -3.66 -15.13 -1.58
C PHE A 129 -2.95 -15.69 -0.35
N GLY A 130 -2.48 -14.83 0.57
CA GLY A 130 -2.00 -15.25 1.87
C GLY A 130 -3.08 -15.97 2.69
N VAL A 131 -4.29 -15.43 2.73
CA VAL A 131 -5.45 -16.10 3.38
C VAL A 131 -5.79 -17.39 2.65
N LEU A 132 -5.84 -17.41 1.33
CA LEU A 132 -6.15 -18.61 0.54
C LEU A 132 -5.18 -19.76 0.84
N VAL A 133 -3.87 -19.48 0.88
CA VAL A 133 -2.83 -20.46 1.22
C VAL A 133 -2.97 -20.91 2.69
N ALA A 134 -3.29 -20.01 3.61
CA ALA A 134 -3.50 -20.35 5.01
C ALA A 134 -4.75 -21.24 5.21
N GLN A 135 -5.82 -21.03 4.44
CA GLN A 135 -7.00 -21.92 4.42
C GLN A 135 -6.63 -23.34 3.98
N GLU A 136 -5.88 -23.47 2.90
CA GLU A 136 -5.42 -24.78 2.41
C GLU A 136 -4.46 -25.45 3.40
N ARG A 137 -3.59 -24.67 4.06
CA ARG A 137 -2.68 -25.18 5.11
C ARG A 137 -3.46 -25.70 6.31
N MET A 138 -4.51 -24.99 6.74
CA MET A 138 -5.38 -25.46 7.82
C MET A 138 -6.09 -26.77 7.46
N LYS A 139 -6.66 -26.89 6.24
CA LYS A 139 -7.29 -28.14 5.75
C LYS A 139 -6.29 -29.30 5.72
N LEU A 140 -5.04 -29.03 5.29
CA LEU A 140 -3.99 -30.02 5.29
C LEU A 140 -3.66 -30.49 6.71
N ALA A 141 -3.51 -29.57 7.67
CA ALA A 141 -3.21 -29.88 9.06
C ALA A 141 -4.36 -30.66 9.74
N GLU A 142 -5.63 -30.33 9.44
CA GLU A 142 -6.80 -31.10 9.90
C GLU A 142 -6.77 -32.54 9.37
N SER A 143 -6.50 -32.70 8.08
CA SER A 143 -6.37 -34.02 7.46
C SER A 143 -5.22 -34.84 8.07
N SER A 144 -4.07 -34.18 8.28
CA SER A 144 -2.91 -34.80 8.94
C SER A 144 -3.22 -35.27 10.35
N THR A 145 -3.85 -34.42 11.16
CA THR A 145 -4.25 -34.74 12.53
C THR A 145 -5.21 -35.94 12.58
N ASN A 146 -6.19 -35.98 11.66
CA ASN A 146 -7.13 -37.11 11.57
C ASN A 146 -6.44 -38.41 11.15
N ILE A 147 -5.43 -38.36 10.27
CA ILE A 147 -4.65 -39.52 9.88
C ILE A 147 -3.79 -40.01 11.06
N ALA A 148 -3.09 -39.12 11.74
CA ALA A 148 -2.24 -39.42 12.87
C ALA A 148 -3.05 -40.01 14.06
N ALA A 149 -4.25 -39.51 14.32
CA ALA A 149 -5.16 -40.03 15.35
C ALA A 149 -5.55 -41.47 15.06
N ARG A 150 -5.97 -41.78 13.81
CA ARG A 150 -6.34 -43.15 13.39
C ARG A 150 -5.15 -44.09 13.46
N ALA A 151 -3.96 -43.64 13.07
CA ALA A 151 -2.75 -44.39 13.15
C ALA A 151 -2.38 -44.74 14.60
N ALA A 152 -2.46 -43.78 15.54
CA ALA A 152 -2.19 -43.97 16.95
C ALA A 152 -3.18 -45.00 17.58
N ASP A 153 -4.46 -44.90 17.24
CA ASP A 153 -5.48 -45.86 17.71
C ASP A 153 -5.23 -47.30 17.18
N ALA A 154 -4.88 -47.43 15.91
CA ALA A 154 -4.57 -48.69 15.26
C ALA A 154 -3.33 -49.36 15.91
N VAL A 155 -2.27 -48.58 16.16
CA VAL A 155 -1.06 -49.09 16.84
C VAL A 155 -1.34 -49.51 18.29
N ALA A 156 -2.10 -48.70 19.06
CA ALA A 156 -2.48 -49.03 20.43
C ALA A 156 -3.22 -50.38 20.51
N LYS A 157 -4.17 -50.61 19.59
CA LYS A 157 -4.88 -51.92 19.50
C LYS A 157 -3.92 -53.10 19.19
N ARG A 158 -2.91 -52.89 18.35
CA ARG A 158 -1.92 -53.93 18.03
C ARG A 158 -0.95 -54.19 19.17
N VAL A 159 -0.56 -53.17 19.93
CA VAL A 159 0.24 -53.31 21.15
C VAL A 159 -0.53 -54.12 22.20
N ALA A 160 -1.81 -53.78 22.41
CA ALA A 160 -2.68 -54.51 23.37
C ALA A 160 -2.82 -56.03 23.05
N THR A 161 -2.66 -56.40 21.75
CA THR A 161 -2.68 -57.81 21.32
C THR A 161 -1.29 -58.42 21.19
N GLY A 162 -0.22 -57.73 21.63
CA GLY A 162 1.18 -58.21 21.58
C GLY A 162 1.79 -58.29 20.18
N LYS A 163 1.15 -57.69 19.16
CA LYS A 163 1.60 -57.77 17.75
C LYS A 163 2.69 -56.78 17.40
N VAL A 164 2.86 -55.66 18.14
CA VAL A 164 3.86 -54.63 17.95
C VAL A 164 4.40 -54.17 19.31
N SER A 165 5.58 -53.52 19.26
CA SER A 165 6.28 -53.06 20.47
C SER A 165 5.58 -51.83 21.10
N PRO A 166 5.55 -51.68 22.44
CA PRO A 166 5.08 -50.47 23.13
C PRO A 166 5.82 -49.18 22.70
N VAL A 167 7.04 -49.30 22.20
CA VAL A 167 7.81 -48.17 21.63
C VAL A 167 7.10 -47.58 20.40
N GLU A 168 6.43 -48.39 19.58
CA GLU A 168 5.69 -47.91 18.41
C GLU A 168 4.43 -47.12 18.81
N GLU A 169 3.76 -47.53 19.90
CA GLU A 169 2.64 -46.76 20.47
C GLU A 169 3.11 -45.38 20.95
N THR A 170 4.25 -45.34 21.63
CA THR A 170 4.84 -44.05 22.07
C THR A 170 5.15 -43.14 20.89
N ARG A 171 5.74 -43.67 19.81
CA ARG A 171 6.01 -42.93 18.58
C ARG A 171 4.73 -42.40 17.93
N ALA A 172 3.70 -43.25 17.79
CA ALA A 172 2.44 -42.87 17.20
C ALA A 172 1.74 -41.76 18.00
N ARG A 173 1.83 -41.81 19.35
CA ARG A 173 1.31 -40.74 20.22
C ARG A 173 2.07 -39.43 20.05
N VAL A 174 3.40 -39.46 19.90
CA VAL A 174 4.22 -38.29 19.64
C VAL A 174 3.88 -37.68 18.27
N ASP A 175 3.74 -38.50 17.22
CA ASP A 175 3.36 -38.01 15.89
C ASP A 175 1.95 -37.39 15.89
N PHE A 176 0.98 -37.99 16.64
CA PHE A 176 -0.35 -37.39 16.81
C PHE A 176 -0.28 -36.04 17.56
N ALA A 177 0.47 -35.96 18.65
CA ALA A 177 0.67 -34.70 19.38
C ALA A 177 1.30 -33.61 18.50
N ASN A 178 2.32 -33.93 17.67
CA ASN A 178 2.91 -32.99 16.71
C ASN A 178 1.88 -32.53 15.68
N ALA A 179 1.06 -33.42 15.13
CA ALA A 179 -0.01 -33.04 14.20
C ALA A 179 -1.05 -32.09 14.84
N GLN A 180 -1.36 -32.27 16.14
CA GLN A 180 -2.23 -31.35 16.88
C GLN A 180 -1.58 -29.96 17.04
N LEU A 181 -0.28 -29.88 17.29
CA LEU A 181 0.45 -28.61 17.35
C LEU A 181 0.44 -27.92 16.00
N GLU A 182 0.72 -28.63 14.90
CA GLU A 182 0.66 -28.08 13.54
C GLU A 182 -0.75 -27.56 13.19
N LEU A 183 -1.80 -28.24 13.62
CA LEU A 183 -3.19 -27.79 13.44
C LEU A 183 -3.46 -26.50 14.23
N ALA A 184 -2.99 -26.41 15.47
CA ALA A 184 -3.12 -25.20 16.27
C ALA A 184 -2.39 -24.00 15.60
N GLU A 185 -1.16 -24.22 15.16
CA GLU A 185 -0.38 -23.20 14.42
C GLU A 185 -1.08 -22.75 13.15
N ALA A 186 -1.61 -23.70 12.36
CA ALA A 186 -2.34 -23.37 11.12
C ALA A 186 -3.62 -22.56 11.38
N LYS A 187 -4.35 -22.84 12.46
CA LYS A 187 -5.54 -22.08 12.89
C LYS A 187 -5.18 -20.64 13.25
N TYR A 188 -4.12 -20.44 14.05
CA TYR A 188 -3.67 -19.09 14.41
C TYR A 188 -3.10 -18.34 13.21
N ALA A 189 -2.36 -19.01 12.32
CA ALA A 189 -1.87 -18.40 11.09
C ALA A 189 -3.01 -17.92 10.17
N LEU A 190 -4.07 -18.72 10.02
CA LEU A 190 -5.27 -18.33 9.28
C LEU A 190 -5.96 -17.13 9.93
N GLN A 191 -6.12 -17.13 11.24
CA GLN A 191 -6.70 -15.99 11.96
C GLN A 191 -5.89 -14.72 11.74
N THR A 192 -4.57 -14.80 11.84
CA THR A 192 -3.66 -13.66 11.62
C THR A 192 -3.75 -13.13 10.20
N THR A 193 -3.71 -14.00 9.18
CA THR A 193 -3.79 -13.56 7.77
C THR A 193 -5.14 -12.95 7.43
N ARG A 194 -6.25 -13.49 8.00
CA ARG A 194 -7.60 -12.89 7.87
C ARG A 194 -7.65 -11.49 8.47
N PHE A 195 -7.05 -11.30 9.65
CA PHE A 195 -6.99 -10.00 10.31
C PHE A 195 -6.16 -8.99 9.50
N MET A 196 -5.02 -9.42 8.96
CA MET A 196 -4.21 -8.58 8.08
C MET A 196 -4.98 -8.14 6.83
N LEU A 197 -5.72 -9.05 6.18
CA LEU A 197 -6.55 -8.69 5.03
C LEU A 197 -7.66 -7.70 5.44
N ALA A 198 -8.36 -7.94 6.56
CA ALA A 198 -9.41 -7.05 7.07
C ALA A 198 -8.89 -5.63 7.32
N THR A 199 -7.71 -5.47 7.92
CA THR A 199 -7.11 -4.14 8.14
C THR A 199 -6.79 -3.42 6.84
N LEU A 200 -6.36 -4.14 5.79
CA LEU A 200 -6.16 -3.56 4.47
C LEU A 200 -7.47 -3.16 3.78
N LEU A 201 -8.58 -3.83 4.11
CA LEU A 201 -9.93 -3.45 3.67
C LEU A 201 -10.51 -2.28 4.45
N GLY A 202 -9.79 -1.77 5.46
CA GLY A 202 -10.25 -0.69 6.33
C GLY A 202 -11.20 -1.15 7.44
N GLU A 203 -11.18 -2.45 7.77
CA GLU A 203 -12.01 -3.05 8.81
C GLU A 203 -11.21 -3.33 10.08
N SER A 204 -11.80 -3.11 11.25
CA SER A 204 -11.16 -3.38 12.55
C SER A 204 -11.17 -4.87 12.93
N ALA A 205 -12.02 -5.68 12.28
CA ALA A 205 -12.10 -7.12 12.44
C ALA A 205 -12.60 -7.76 11.12
N PRO A 206 -12.25 -9.03 10.84
CA PRO A 206 -12.72 -9.72 9.63
C PRO A 206 -14.23 -9.86 9.62
N THR A 207 -14.90 -9.40 8.56
CA THR A 207 -16.33 -9.58 8.31
C THR A 207 -16.61 -10.80 7.43
N PHE A 208 -15.56 -11.44 6.90
CA PHE A 208 -15.61 -12.64 6.07
C PHE A 208 -15.02 -13.86 6.82
N GLU A 209 -15.54 -15.03 6.55
CA GLU A 209 -14.99 -16.29 7.08
C GLU A 209 -13.98 -16.92 6.13
N LEU A 210 -14.27 -16.90 4.83
CA LEU A 210 -13.45 -17.54 3.80
C LEU A 210 -13.21 -16.60 2.63
N VAL A 211 -12.03 -16.74 2.01
CA VAL A 211 -11.78 -16.17 0.69
C VAL A 211 -12.04 -17.25 -0.37
N GLN A 212 -12.62 -16.83 -1.49
CA GLN A 212 -12.93 -17.72 -2.60
C GLN A 212 -11.96 -17.47 -3.77
N GLY A 213 -11.19 -18.49 -4.12
CA GLY A 213 -10.27 -18.50 -5.24
C GLY A 213 -9.82 -19.91 -5.55
N ASP A 214 -9.34 -20.15 -6.76
CA ASP A 214 -8.71 -21.42 -7.12
C ASP A 214 -7.20 -21.31 -6.91
N PRO A 215 -6.63 -21.98 -5.88
CA PRO A 215 -5.21 -21.93 -5.60
C PRO A 215 -4.36 -22.59 -6.71
N ARG A 216 -4.99 -23.30 -7.67
CA ARG A 216 -4.29 -23.95 -8.79
C ARG A 216 -4.08 -23.03 -9.98
N LEU A 217 -4.77 -21.89 -10.04
CA LEU A 217 -4.58 -20.90 -11.09
C LEU A 217 -3.29 -20.13 -10.85
N LEU A 218 -2.22 -20.53 -11.55
CA LEU A 218 -0.92 -19.87 -11.46
C LEU A 218 -0.97 -18.49 -12.13
N PRO A 219 -0.42 -17.45 -11.48
CA PRO A 219 -0.38 -16.12 -12.07
C PRO A 219 0.63 -16.08 -13.22
N ALA A 220 0.15 -16.17 -14.47
CA ALA A 220 0.99 -15.99 -15.64
C ALA A 220 1.34 -14.51 -15.85
N ARG A 221 2.60 -14.23 -16.18
CA ARG A 221 3.08 -12.90 -16.58
C ARG A 221 3.93 -13.00 -17.83
N PRO A 222 3.97 -11.92 -18.65
CA PRO A 222 4.86 -11.87 -19.79
C PRO A 222 6.32 -12.09 -19.44
N PRO A 223 7.17 -12.46 -20.41
CA PRO A 223 8.60 -12.61 -20.17
C PRO A 223 9.26 -11.27 -19.78
N PHE A 224 10.40 -11.35 -19.09
CA PHE A 224 11.12 -10.16 -18.60
C PHE A 224 11.38 -9.11 -19.68
N SER A 225 11.71 -9.52 -20.92
CA SER A 225 11.97 -8.58 -22.02
C SER A 225 10.78 -7.68 -22.35
N GLU A 226 9.57 -8.22 -22.29
CA GLU A 226 8.33 -7.46 -22.49
C GLU A 226 8.01 -6.60 -21.27
N LEU A 227 8.15 -7.13 -20.06
CA LEU A 227 7.94 -6.38 -18.82
C LEU A 227 8.93 -5.23 -18.67
N ALA A 228 10.20 -5.43 -19.06
CA ALA A 228 11.23 -4.40 -19.03
C ALA A 228 10.91 -3.22 -19.97
N SER A 229 10.24 -3.48 -21.11
CA SER A 229 9.80 -2.39 -21.99
C SER A 229 8.69 -1.53 -21.37
N GLN A 230 7.93 -2.06 -20.42
CA GLN A 230 6.82 -1.38 -19.74
C GLN A 230 7.28 -0.62 -18.49
N ILE A 231 8.56 -0.73 -18.10
CA ILE A 231 9.06 -0.13 -16.84
C ILE A 231 8.94 1.40 -16.84
N GLU A 232 8.98 2.03 -18.02
CA GLU A 232 8.83 3.49 -18.14
C GLU A 232 7.44 3.99 -17.71
N SER A 233 6.43 3.13 -17.71
CA SER A 233 5.08 3.43 -17.21
C SER A 233 4.92 3.16 -15.72
N SER A 234 5.98 2.70 -15.04
CA SER A 234 5.97 2.43 -13.60
C SER A 234 5.53 3.67 -12.80
N PRO A 235 4.59 3.52 -11.88
CA PRO A 235 4.18 4.62 -10.99
C PRO A 235 5.37 5.26 -10.25
N THR A 236 6.32 4.45 -9.81
CA THR A 236 7.54 4.92 -9.13
C THR A 236 8.42 5.78 -10.05
N LEU A 237 8.61 5.40 -11.33
CA LEU A 237 9.37 6.23 -12.28
C LEU A 237 8.60 7.48 -12.70
N LEU A 238 7.27 7.41 -12.73
CA LEU A 238 6.45 8.58 -12.98
C LEU A 238 6.65 9.65 -11.89
N ILE A 239 6.67 9.27 -10.61
CA ILE A 239 6.99 10.17 -9.50
C ILE A 239 8.38 10.79 -9.72
N GLY A 240 9.39 9.97 -9.97
CA GLY A 240 10.77 10.47 -10.19
C GLY A 240 10.87 11.47 -11.36
N ARG A 241 10.13 11.23 -12.43
CA ARG A 241 10.08 12.13 -13.59
C ARG A 241 9.39 13.45 -13.23
N MET A 242 8.22 13.40 -12.58
CA MET A 242 7.50 14.60 -12.16
C MET A 242 8.31 15.41 -11.15
N GLU A 243 9.04 14.75 -10.25
CA GLU A 243 9.92 15.41 -9.29
C GLU A 243 11.11 16.10 -10.00
N ALA A 244 11.74 15.47 -10.99
CA ALA A 244 12.80 16.08 -11.78
C ALA A 244 12.29 17.32 -12.53
N GLU A 245 11.08 17.29 -13.09
CA GLU A 245 10.43 18.44 -13.71
C GLU A 245 10.12 19.54 -12.70
N ARG A 246 9.63 19.18 -11.51
CA ARG A 246 9.39 20.15 -10.42
C ARG A 246 10.69 20.83 -9.99
N ARG A 247 11.79 20.09 -9.83
CA ARG A 247 13.11 20.65 -9.50
C ARG A 247 13.61 21.58 -10.58
N ALA A 248 13.40 21.25 -11.86
CA ALA A 248 13.74 22.13 -12.98
C ALA A 248 12.90 23.43 -12.94
N ALA A 249 11.61 23.36 -12.60
CA ALA A 249 10.76 24.54 -12.44
C ALA A 249 11.20 25.43 -11.26
N LEU A 250 11.69 24.85 -10.15
CA LEU A 250 12.24 25.60 -9.02
C LEU A 250 13.50 26.41 -9.40
N VAL A 251 14.31 25.93 -10.36
CA VAL A 251 15.41 26.73 -10.92
C VAL A 251 14.87 28.01 -11.57
N GLY A 252 13.72 27.90 -12.23
CA GLY A 252 13.03 29.07 -12.82
C GLY A 252 12.62 30.10 -11.77
N ILE A 253 12.16 29.67 -10.60
CA ILE A 253 11.87 30.56 -9.46
C ILE A 253 13.14 31.31 -9.03
N GLU A 254 14.24 30.58 -8.80
CA GLU A 254 15.47 31.23 -8.33
C GLU A 254 16.07 32.18 -9.38
N LYS A 255 15.99 31.84 -10.66
CA LYS A 255 16.39 32.73 -11.75
C LYS A 255 15.51 34.00 -11.80
N SER A 256 14.22 33.88 -11.60
CA SER A 256 13.30 35.03 -11.61
C SER A 256 13.56 36.02 -10.46
N LYS A 257 14.03 35.52 -9.30
CA LYS A 257 14.40 36.34 -8.13
C LYS A 257 15.62 37.22 -8.39
N ALA A 258 16.47 36.90 -9.36
CA ALA A 258 17.62 37.74 -9.76
C ALA A 258 17.17 39.09 -10.35
N VAL A 259 15.93 39.19 -10.84
CA VAL A 259 15.34 40.43 -11.31
C VAL A 259 14.62 41.11 -10.14
N PRO A 260 14.99 42.36 -9.76
CA PRO A 260 14.33 43.07 -8.67
C PRO A 260 12.89 43.47 -9.03
N ASP A 261 12.02 43.51 -7.98
CA ASP A 261 10.68 44.05 -8.11
C ASP A 261 10.69 45.58 -8.03
N VAL A 262 9.69 46.22 -8.62
CA VAL A 262 9.47 47.66 -8.51
C VAL A 262 8.26 47.88 -7.59
N THR A 263 8.41 48.75 -6.60
CA THR A 263 7.26 49.18 -5.80
C THR A 263 6.82 50.55 -6.24
N LEU A 264 5.57 50.69 -6.62
CA LEU A 264 4.92 51.97 -6.95
C LEU A 264 4.18 52.49 -5.72
N SER A 265 4.52 53.68 -5.26
CA SER A 265 3.92 54.36 -4.10
C SER A 265 3.04 55.53 -4.57
N LEU A 266 1.79 55.52 -4.17
CA LEU A 266 0.83 56.61 -4.43
C LEU A 266 0.19 57.07 -3.12
N GLY A 267 0.14 58.37 -2.87
CA GLY A 267 -0.43 58.84 -1.60
C GLY A 267 -0.58 60.34 -1.46
N GLY A 268 -0.77 60.77 -0.23
CA GLY A 268 -0.89 62.16 0.15
C GLY A 268 -0.02 62.50 1.35
N LYS A 269 0.53 63.68 1.34
CA LYS A 269 1.34 64.29 2.43
C LYS A 269 0.62 65.52 2.92
N ARG A 270 0.40 65.56 4.24
CA ARG A 270 -0.08 66.78 4.91
C ARG A 270 1.06 67.41 5.72
N ASP A 271 1.42 68.64 5.36
CA ASP A 271 2.41 69.45 6.03
C ASP A 271 1.69 70.50 6.89
N ALA A 272 1.85 70.40 8.23
CA ALA A 272 1.21 71.33 9.15
C ALA A 272 1.87 72.70 9.08
N SER A 273 3.16 72.81 8.80
CA SER A 273 3.88 74.08 8.71
C SER A 273 3.47 74.94 7.54
N MET A 274 3.14 74.26 6.39
CA MET A 274 2.67 74.92 5.18
C MET A 274 1.15 74.98 5.05
N GLY A 275 0.43 74.28 5.94
CA GLY A 275 -1.05 74.22 5.94
C GLY A 275 -1.72 73.61 4.72
N ARG A 276 -0.97 72.82 3.91
CA ARG A 276 -1.46 72.28 2.64
C ARG A 276 -1.23 70.79 2.47
N ASN A 277 -2.07 70.18 1.64
CA ASN A 277 -1.96 68.77 1.24
C ASN A 277 -1.18 68.71 -0.10
N GLN A 278 -0.34 67.68 -0.24
CA GLN A 278 0.48 67.44 -1.42
C GLN A 278 0.26 66.00 -1.88
N ALA A 279 0.22 65.74 -3.20
CA ALA A 279 0.25 64.38 -3.75
C ALA A 279 1.67 63.81 -3.66
N VAL A 280 1.78 62.53 -3.35
CA VAL A 280 3.02 61.79 -3.30
C VAL A 280 2.96 60.69 -4.37
N VAL A 281 3.94 60.68 -5.25
CA VAL A 281 4.15 59.60 -6.23
C VAL A 281 5.60 59.19 -6.12
N GLY A 282 5.85 57.93 -5.91
CA GLY A 282 7.19 57.40 -5.76
C GLY A 282 7.35 56.02 -6.43
N PHE A 283 8.55 55.66 -6.72
CA PHE A 283 8.92 54.31 -7.09
C PHE A 283 10.20 53.89 -6.35
N SER A 284 10.28 52.63 -6.00
CA SER A 284 11.45 52.04 -5.35
C SER A 284 11.86 50.77 -6.06
N ILE A 285 13.17 50.59 -6.31
CA ILE A 285 13.75 49.41 -6.92
C ILE A 285 15.04 49.05 -6.21
N PRO A 286 15.18 47.84 -5.66
CA PRO A 286 16.44 47.33 -5.12
C PRO A 286 17.51 47.24 -6.25
N LEU A 287 18.74 47.67 -5.98
CA LEU A 287 19.84 47.57 -6.95
C LEU A 287 20.71 46.36 -6.63
N PRO A 288 20.70 45.31 -7.46
CA PRO A 288 21.36 44.02 -7.17
C PRO A 288 22.85 44.06 -7.52
N PHE A 289 23.62 44.89 -6.82
CA PHE A 289 25.08 45.01 -7.07
C PHE A 289 25.85 43.79 -6.55
N PHE A 290 25.49 43.27 -5.37
CA PHE A 290 26.20 42.19 -4.69
C PHE A 290 25.42 40.87 -4.73
N ASP A 291 24.14 40.92 -4.45
CA ASP A 291 23.26 39.74 -4.44
C ASP A 291 22.41 39.74 -5.73
N ARG A 292 22.68 38.75 -6.58
CA ARG A 292 21.93 38.44 -7.80
C ARG A 292 21.30 37.04 -7.70
N ASN A 293 21.14 36.55 -6.48
CA ASN A 293 20.63 35.20 -6.20
C ASN A 293 21.49 34.06 -6.79
N GLN A 294 22.80 34.34 -7.06
CA GLN A 294 23.69 33.42 -7.75
C GLN A 294 23.89 32.10 -7.00
N GLY A 295 23.97 32.15 -5.65
CA GLY A 295 24.12 30.98 -4.80
C GLY A 295 22.88 30.07 -4.84
N SER A 296 21.67 30.65 -4.70
CA SER A 296 20.42 29.88 -4.74
C SER A 296 20.14 29.33 -6.16
N ILE A 297 20.52 30.04 -7.22
CA ILE A 297 20.43 29.51 -8.58
C ILE A 297 21.33 28.29 -8.76
N LEU A 298 22.58 28.35 -8.26
CA LEU A 298 23.50 27.23 -8.33
C LEU A 298 22.95 26.05 -7.53
N GLU A 299 22.49 26.27 -6.29
CA GLU A 299 21.90 25.25 -5.43
C GLU A 299 20.71 24.58 -6.11
N ALA A 300 19.74 25.35 -6.60
CA ALA A 300 18.57 24.81 -7.29
C ALA A 300 18.95 24.01 -8.55
N SER A 301 19.95 24.49 -9.32
CA SER A 301 20.45 23.79 -10.50
C SER A 301 21.06 22.43 -10.14
N ARG A 302 21.89 22.37 -9.07
CA ARG A 302 22.48 21.11 -8.61
C ARG A 302 21.43 20.14 -8.06
N ARG A 303 20.38 20.65 -7.38
CA ARG A 303 19.25 19.82 -6.95
C ARG A 303 18.45 19.27 -8.13
N ALA A 304 18.32 20.03 -9.21
CA ALA A 304 17.65 19.54 -10.42
C ALA A 304 18.48 18.45 -11.14
N GLU A 305 19.81 18.60 -11.19
CA GLU A 305 20.72 17.56 -11.70
C GLU A 305 20.62 16.28 -10.83
N LYS A 306 20.73 16.45 -9.51
CA LYS A 306 20.57 15.35 -8.55
C LYS A 306 19.26 14.57 -8.76
N ALA A 307 18.14 15.24 -8.99
CA ALA A 307 16.84 14.56 -9.22
C ALA A 307 16.85 13.72 -10.51
N LYS A 308 17.60 14.11 -11.54
CA LYS A 308 17.79 13.30 -12.75
C LYS A 308 18.62 12.05 -12.48
N ASP A 309 19.68 12.18 -11.67
CA ASP A 309 20.53 11.05 -11.28
C ASP A 309 19.73 10.07 -10.39
N GLU A 310 18.90 10.58 -9.48
CA GLU A 310 18.00 9.79 -8.64
C GLU A 310 16.96 9.04 -9.49
N LEU A 311 16.40 9.66 -10.53
CA LEU A 311 15.50 8.99 -11.48
C LEU A 311 16.21 7.84 -12.20
N GLN A 312 17.44 8.07 -12.67
CA GLN A 312 18.23 7.02 -13.32
C GLN A 312 18.58 5.87 -12.35
N ALA A 313 18.95 6.19 -11.12
CA ALA A 313 19.20 5.19 -10.08
C ALA A 313 17.93 4.37 -9.75
N ALA A 314 16.77 5.01 -9.64
CA ALA A 314 15.48 4.35 -9.43
C ALA A 314 15.13 3.41 -10.60
N ARG A 315 15.41 3.82 -11.85
CA ARG A 315 15.22 2.98 -13.03
C ARG A 315 16.04 1.69 -12.98
N LEU A 316 17.33 1.81 -12.67
CA LEU A 316 18.24 0.64 -12.56
C LEU A 316 17.80 -0.27 -11.42
N ARG A 317 17.41 0.28 -10.27
CA ARG A 317 16.91 -0.49 -9.14
C ARG A 317 15.64 -1.27 -9.52
N LEU A 318 14.67 -0.60 -10.15
CA LEU A 318 13.41 -1.25 -10.55
C LEU A 318 13.62 -2.34 -11.60
N LEU A 319 14.59 -2.18 -12.53
CA LEU A 319 14.97 -3.24 -13.46
C LEU A 319 15.51 -4.46 -12.71
N GLY A 320 16.34 -4.26 -11.69
CA GLY A 320 16.85 -5.34 -10.84
C GLY A 320 15.73 -6.02 -10.04
N GLU A 321 14.82 -5.25 -9.42
CA GLU A 321 13.66 -5.78 -8.70
C GLU A 321 12.73 -6.58 -9.63
N LEU A 322 12.50 -6.09 -10.85
CA LEU A 322 11.67 -6.76 -11.85
C LEU A 322 12.30 -8.08 -12.31
N GLN A 323 13.62 -8.11 -12.53
CA GLN A 323 14.34 -9.32 -12.90
C GLN A 323 14.27 -10.36 -11.79
N ASP A 324 14.49 -9.95 -10.52
CA ASP A 324 14.37 -10.84 -9.36
C ASP A 324 12.96 -11.41 -9.22
N ALA A 325 11.92 -10.56 -9.30
CA ALA A 325 10.53 -11.00 -9.24
C ALA A 325 10.16 -11.96 -10.40
N SER A 326 10.64 -11.67 -11.62
CA SER A 326 10.44 -12.53 -12.79
C SER A 326 11.12 -13.90 -12.62
N ASN A 327 12.35 -13.93 -12.10
CA ASN A 327 13.09 -15.17 -11.83
C ASN A 327 12.39 -15.99 -10.74
N ARG A 328 11.92 -15.33 -9.66
CA ARG A 328 11.17 -16.01 -8.58
C ARG A 328 9.86 -16.61 -9.11
N LEU A 329 9.14 -15.89 -9.95
CA LEU A 329 7.90 -16.39 -10.55
C LEU A 329 8.19 -17.60 -11.47
N ALA A 330 9.20 -17.52 -12.32
CA ALA A 330 9.59 -18.60 -13.21
C ALA A 330 10.01 -19.85 -12.43
N LEU A 331 10.87 -19.70 -11.40
CA LEU A 331 11.29 -20.80 -10.54
C LEU A 331 10.09 -21.43 -9.80
N ALA A 332 9.23 -20.59 -9.24
CA ALA A 332 8.04 -21.06 -8.53
C ALA A 332 7.11 -21.83 -9.47
N THR A 333 6.88 -21.32 -10.69
CA THR A 333 6.03 -21.98 -11.71
C THR A 333 6.60 -23.35 -12.08
N THR A 334 7.90 -23.45 -12.40
CA THR A 334 8.55 -24.73 -12.72
C THR A 334 8.47 -25.70 -11.53
N SER A 335 8.72 -25.21 -10.31
CA SER A 335 8.65 -26.03 -9.10
C SER A 335 7.22 -26.54 -8.85
N LEU A 336 6.19 -25.71 -9.05
CA LEU A 336 4.79 -26.09 -8.91
C LEU A 336 4.39 -27.16 -9.95
N GLN A 337 4.84 -27.02 -11.20
CA GLN A 337 4.61 -28.03 -12.24
C GLN A 337 5.22 -29.38 -11.85
N THR A 338 6.48 -29.40 -11.37
CA THR A 338 7.14 -30.61 -10.91
C THR A 338 6.45 -31.22 -9.68
N LEU A 339 6.11 -30.38 -8.70
CA LEU A 339 5.40 -30.83 -7.49
C LEU A 339 4.03 -31.43 -7.84
N GLN A 340 3.25 -30.78 -8.67
CA GLN A 340 1.91 -31.19 -9.06
C GLN A 340 1.88 -32.39 -9.99
N GLY A 341 2.82 -32.43 -10.97
CA GLY A 341 2.86 -33.47 -12.01
C GLY A 341 3.57 -34.76 -11.57
N THR A 342 4.52 -34.68 -10.64
CA THR A 342 5.37 -35.83 -10.29
C THR A 342 5.40 -36.08 -8.77
N VAL A 343 5.80 -35.11 -7.97
CA VAL A 343 6.12 -35.36 -6.56
C VAL A 343 4.87 -35.69 -5.74
N LEU A 344 3.80 -34.92 -5.86
CA LEU A 344 2.57 -35.14 -5.12
C LEU A 344 1.88 -36.46 -5.46
N PRO A 345 1.71 -36.85 -6.76
CA PRO A 345 1.16 -38.16 -7.13
C PRO A 345 2.01 -39.32 -6.59
N ALA A 346 3.34 -39.26 -6.76
CA ALA A 346 4.22 -40.34 -6.28
C ALA A 346 4.23 -40.45 -4.75
N ALA A 347 4.23 -39.33 -4.02
CA ALA A 347 4.18 -39.35 -2.56
C ALA A 347 2.80 -39.87 -2.05
N GLN A 348 1.71 -39.55 -2.75
CA GLN A 348 0.37 -40.06 -2.43
C GLN A 348 0.30 -41.58 -2.65
N GLU A 349 0.79 -42.07 -3.79
CA GLU A 349 0.84 -43.49 -4.12
C GLU A 349 1.70 -44.28 -3.09
N ALA A 350 2.87 -43.75 -2.75
CA ALA A 350 3.72 -44.35 -1.73
C ALA A 350 3.03 -44.46 -0.37
N TYR A 351 2.33 -43.41 0.06
CA TYR A 351 1.57 -43.41 1.30
C TYR A 351 0.43 -44.46 1.28
N GLU A 352 -0.32 -44.52 0.18
CA GLU A 352 -1.42 -45.50 0.03
C GLU A 352 -0.90 -46.94 0.01
N ALA A 353 0.22 -47.20 -0.67
CA ALA A 353 0.87 -48.51 -0.70
C ALA A 353 1.37 -48.94 0.69
N ALA A 354 2.04 -48.03 1.41
CA ALA A 354 2.53 -48.27 2.77
C ALA A 354 1.37 -48.56 3.73
N SER A 355 0.27 -47.76 3.66
CA SER A 355 -0.92 -47.91 4.49
C SER A 355 -1.59 -49.26 4.23
N LYS A 356 -1.83 -49.65 2.98
CA LYS A 356 -2.39 -50.96 2.61
C LYS A 356 -1.48 -52.12 3.03
N GLY A 357 -0.18 -51.95 2.85
CA GLY A 357 0.80 -52.95 3.27
C GLY A 357 0.85 -53.15 4.78
N PHE A 358 0.70 -52.08 5.56
CA PHE A 358 0.58 -52.14 7.01
C PHE A 358 -0.69 -52.85 7.44
N ASP A 359 -1.83 -52.54 6.84
CA ASP A 359 -3.09 -53.20 7.13
C ASP A 359 -3.04 -54.71 6.82
N ALA A 360 -2.35 -55.09 5.76
CA ALA A 360 -2.09 -56.50 5.41
C ALA A 360 -0.98 -57.16 6.25
N GLY A 361 -0.34 -56.45 7.16
CA GLY A 361 0.76 -56.96 7.98
C GLY A 361 2.06 -57.19 7.27
N LYS A 362 2.23 -56.63 6.06
CA LYS A 362 3.47 -56.77 5.22
C LYS A 362 4.53 -55.71 5.52
N PHE A 363 4.13 -54.54 6.00
CA PHE A 363 4.98 -53.41 6.34
C PHE A 363 4.87 -53.07 7.82
N GLY A 364 5.94 -52.53 8.41
CA GLY A 364 5.93 -51.96 9.75
C GLY A 364 5.26 -50.59 9.81
N PHE A 365 5.02 -50.10 11.02
CA PHE A 365 4.43 -48.77 11.20
C PHE A 365 5.35 -47.64 10.77
N LEU A 366 6.67 -47.89 10.85
CA LEU A 366 7.68 -46.90 10.49
C LEU A 366 7.58 -46.50 8.98
N GLU A 367 7.37 -47.46 8.09
CA GLU A 367 7.21 -47.23 6.65
C GLU A 367 5.98 -46.37 6.35
N VAL A 368 4.89 -46.54 7.11
CA VAL A 368 3.68 -45.70 6.93
C VAL A 368 3.95 -44.27 7.38
N ILE A 369 4.61 -44.07 8.52
CA ILE A 369 4.96 -42.75 9.04
C ILE A 369 5.92 -42.01 8.08
N ASP A 370 6.91 -42.69 7.55
CA ASP A 370 7.87 -42.09 6.63
C ASP A 370 7.20 -41.64 5.33
N ALA A 371 6.37 -42.51 4.74
CA ALA A 371 5.59 -42.17 3.55
C ALA A 371 4.59 -41.03 3.82
N GLN A 372 3.95 -41.01 5.00
CA GLN A 372 3.06 -39.91 5.41
C GLN A 372 3.82 -38.59 5.54
N ARG A 373 4.96 -38.57 6.20
CA ARG A 373 5.81 -37.37 6.33
C ARG A 373 6.23 -36.84 4.98
N THR A 374 6.65 -37.72 4.06
CA THR A 374 7.02 -37.35 2.69
C THR A 374 5.86 -36.66 1.95
N LEU A 375 4.66 -37.21 2.04
CA LEU A 375 3.46 -36.63 1.45
C LEU A 375 3.13 -35.24 2.05
N LEU A 376 3.16 -35.12 3.38
CA LEU A 376 2.90 -33.86 4.07
C LEU A 376 3.92 -32.77 3.73
N GLN A 377 5.21 -33.15 3.67
CA GLN A 377 6.28 -32.25 3.24
C GLN A 377 6.08 -31.78 1.79
N ALA A 378 5.71 -32.69 0.88
CA ALA A 378 5.44 -32.34 -0.52
C ALA A 378 4.26 -31.36 -0.64
N ARG A 379 3.17 -31.59 0.10
CA ARG A 379 1.99 -30.70 0.16
C ARG A 379 2.33 -29.33 0.76
N SER A 380 3.06 -29.29 1.85
CA SER A 380 3.53 -28.06 2.49
C SER A 380 4.43 -27.25 1.56
N ARG A 381 5.35 -27.92 0.84
CA ARG A 381 6.22 -27.31 -0.15
C ARG A 381 5.42 -26.75 -1.33
N TYR A 382 4.39 -27.47 -1.79
CA TYR A 382 3.49 -26.96 -2.83
C TYR A 382 2.83 -25.66 -2.40
N LEU A 383 2.23 -25.58 -1.19
CA LEU A 383 1.55 -24.38 -0.69
C LEU A 383 2.52 -23.21 -0.48
N SER A 384 3.72 -23.44 0.02
CA SER A 384 4.73 -22.39 0.20
C SER A 384 5.24 -21.86 -1.14
N THR A 385 5.44 -22.74 -2.13
CA THR A 385 5.85 -22.34 -3.49
C THR A 385 4.75 -21.56 -4.18
N LEU A 386 3.49 -21.95 -3.98
CA LEU A 386 2.32 -21.22 -4.49
C LEU A 386 2.25 -19.80 -3.92
N ALA A 387 2.46 -19.63 -2.61
CA ALA A 387 2.54 -18.31 -1.99
C ALA A 387 3.64 -17.46 -2.62
N THR A 388 4.82 -18.04 -2.87
CA THR A 388 5.93 -17.36 -3.53
C THR A 388 5.56 -16.92 -4.96
N ALA A 389 4.84 -17.75 -5.72
CA ALA A 389 4.39 -17.39 -7.08
C ALA A 389 3.45 -16.18 -7.07
N TYR A 390 2.47 -16.14 -6.15
CA TYR A 390 1.56 -15.01 -6.03
C TYR A 390 2.26 -13.74 -5.58
N GLN A 391 3.18 -13.83 -4.60
CA GLN A 391 3.98 -12.69 -4.16
C GLN A 391 4.84 -12.11 -5.28
N ALA A 392 5.50 -12.98 -6.06
CA ALA A 392 6.30 -12.56 -7.20
C ALA A 392 5.46 -11.89 -8.29
N ALA A 393 4.28 -12.44 -8.62
CA ALA A 393 3.36 -11.85 -9.58
C ALA A 393 2.85 -10.47 -9.12
N ALA A 394 2.45 -10.34 -7.85
CA ALA A 394 2.01 -9.06 -7.29
C ALA A 394 3.13 -8.01 -7.27
N ALA A 395 4.39 -8.43 -7.05
CA ALA A 395 5.54 -7.54 -7.15
C ALA A 395 5.75 -7.04 -8.59
N ILE A 396 5.62 -7.91 -9.59
CA ILE A 396 5.67 -7.53 -11.01
C ILE A 396 4.57 -6.52 -11.33
N ASP A 397 3.32 -6.78 -10.90
CA ASP A 397 2.18 -5.88 -11.14
C ASP A 397 2.40 -4.51 -10.50
N ARG A 398 2.89 -4.46 -9.27
CA ARG A 398 3.25 -3.20 -8.59
C ARG A 398 4.30 -2.41 -9.38
N ILE A 399 5.35 -3.08 -9.84
CA ILE A 399 6.44 -2.43 -10.58
C ILE A 399 5.95 -1.90 -11.93
N THR A 400 5.10 -2.64 -12.63
CA THR A 400 4.58 -2.28 -13.96
C THR A 400 3.32 -1.40 -13.90
N GLY A 401 2.71 -1.19 -12.72
CA GLY A 401 1.51 -0.38 -12.54
C GLY A 401 0.21 -1.06 -13.03
N ARG A 402 0.16 -2.38 -13.02
CA ARG A 402 -1.00 -3.18 -13.45
C ARG A 402 -1.99 -3.43 -12.32
#